data_844b4b00a01037065977189efc979443
#
_entry.id   844b4b00a01037065977189efc979443
#
_cell.length_a   1.000
_cell.length_b   1.000
_cell.length_c   1.000
_cell.angle_alpha   90.00
_cell.angle_beta   90.00
_cell.angle_gamma   90.00
#
_symmetry.space_group_name_H-M   'P 1'
#
loop_
_entity.id
_entity.type
_entity.pdbx_description
1 polymer ?
#
loop_
_entity_poly.entity_id
_entity_poly.type
_entity_poly.pdbx_seq_one_letter_code
_entity_poly.pdbx_strand_id
1 'polypeptide(L)'
;MADNYLERKMEEYRARTAAAQGSRRPLATLSRLLLKNRSHRGYDANFIVREDQLRRIIAVNAKIPSARNQQVLRFRPVLSGEVQKVLAHIRLGGALPHLHLPLPGTEPNAFIIVCSTAAEDRYVDIDLGISAQSMLLQAAEIGLNGICIGAFDKERIRQEFGLEWEPLLIL
;
A
#
# COMPACT_ATOMS: atom_id res chain seq x y z
N MET A 1 27.45 37.85 -19.47
CA MET A 1 27.80 37.30 -18.14
C MET A 1 26.58 36.59 -17.46
N ALA A 2 25.65 36.03 -18.24
CA ALA A 2 24.49 35.31 -17.70
C ALA A 2 24.63 33.76 -17.74
N ASP A 3 25.64 33.24 -18.43
CA ASP A 3 25.72 31.82 -18.78
C ASP A 3 26.24 30.91 -17.68
N ASN A 4 26.79 31.46 -16.58
CA ASN A 4 27.47 30.64 -15.56
C ASN A 4 26.57 30.19 -14.40
N TYR A 5 25.31 30.66 -14.32
CA TYR A 5 24.45 30.31 -13.17
C TYR A 5 23.83 28.93 -13.33
N LEU A 6 23.31 28.62 -14.51
CA LEU A 6 22.68 27.30 -14.77
C LEU A 6 23.70 26.16 -14.74
N GLU A 7 24.88 26.38 -15.35
CA GLU A 7 25.97 25.39 -15.31
C GLU A 7 26.43 25.12 -13.86
N ARG A 8 26.63 26.16 -13.06
CA ARG A 8 26.98 26.00 -11.64
C ARG A 8 25.91 25.28 -10.85
N LYS A 9 24.62 25.56 -11.09
CA LYS A 9 23.50 24.86 -10.47
C LYS A 9 23.41 23.40 -10.90
N MET A 10 23.69 23.10 -12.14
CA MET A 10 23.77 21.73 -12.66
C MET A 10 24.94 20.97 -12.06
N GLU A 11 26.09 21.60 -11.86
CA GLU A 11 27.25 21.01 -11.18
C GLU A 11 26.97 20.75 -9.69
N GLU A 12 26.39 21.73 -8.98
CA GLU A 12 25.94 21.55 -7.59
C GLU A 12 24.95 20.39 -7.46
N TYR A 13 23.99 20.28 -8.40
CA TYR A 13 23.03 19.18 -8.44
C TYR A 13 23.72 17.83 -8.69
N ARG A 14 24.64 17.76 -9.67
CA ARG A 14 25.43 16.55 -9.96
C ARG A 14 26.30 16.15 -8.79
N ALA A 15 26.96 17.09 -8.13
CA ALA A 15 27.80 16.85 -6.96
C ALA A 15 26.96 16.32 -5.77
N ARG A 16 25.77 16.89 -5.53
CA ARG A 16 24.83 16.42 -4.48
C ARG A 16 24.29 15.01 -4.78
N THR A 17 24.00 14.71 -6.04
CA THR A 17 23.55 13.37 -6.46
C THR A 17 24.66 12.35 -6.39
N ALA A 18 25.89 12.70 -6.78
CA ALA A 18 27.06 11.83 -6.66
C ALA A 18 27.45 11.55 -5.20
N ALA A 19 27.42 12.56 -4.33
CA ALA A 19 27.67 12.40 -2.90
C ALA A 19 26.61 11.55 -2.20
N ALA A 20 25.34 11.60 -2.66
CA ALA A 20 24.23 10.79 -2.16
C ALA A 20 24.29 9.33 -2.63
N GLN A 21 25.07 8.99 -3.63
CA GLN A 21 25.23 7.63 -4.17
C GLN A 21 26.21 6.75 -3.37
N GLY A 22 26.99 7.31 -2.45
CA GLY A 22 28.10 6.63 -1.77
C GLY A 22 27.75 5.52 -0.76
N SER A 23 26.47 5.28 -0.41
CA SER A 23 26.10 4.20 0.53
C SER A 23 24.67 3.65 0.35
N ARG A 24 24.01 3.91 -0.76
CA ARG A 24 22.64 3.40 -0.98
C ARG A 24 22.68 2.01 -1.61
N ARG A 25 22.04 1.02 -0.98
CA ARG A 25 21.65 -0.22 -1.68
C ARG A 25 21.01 0.18 -3.00
N PRO A 26 21.39 -0.46 -4.12
CA PRO A 26 20.80 -0.14 -5.41
C PRO A 26 19.28 -0.25 -5.31
N LEU A 27 18.57 0.81 -5.70
CA LEU A 27 17.11 0.83 -5.72
C LEU A 27 16.63 -0.33 -6.61
N ALA A 28 15.63 -1.05 -6.14
CA ALA A 28 15.01 -2.08 -6.96
C ALA A 28 14.41 -1.44 -8.21
N THR A 29 14.68 -2.00 -9.39
CA THR A 29 14.04 -1.52 -10.62
C THR A 29 12.54 -1.79 -10.57
N LEU A 30 11.73 -0.98 -11.25
CA LEU A 30 10.29 -1.18 -11.36
C LEU A 30 9.95 -2.62 -11.82
N SER A 31 10.68 -3.14 -12.81
CA SER A 31 10.48 -4.51 -13.30
C SER A 31 10.67 -5.56 -12.19
N ARG A 32 11.66 -5.40 -11.32
CA ARG A 32 11.87 -6.31 -10.17
C ARG A 32 10.78 -6.19 -9.12
N LEU A 33 10.26 -4.99 -8.88
CA LEU A 33 9.15 -4.77 -7.96
C LEU A 33 7.86 -5.42 -8.50
N LEU A 34 7.56 -5.24 -9.78
CA LEU A 34 6.41 -5.86 -10.44
C LEU A 34 6.47 -7.40 -10.40
N LEU A 35 7.65 -7.99 -10.58
CA LEU A 35 7.82 -9.44 -10.47
C LEU A 35 7.58 -9.96 -9.05
N LYS A 36 7.94 -9.19 -8.03
CA LYS A 36 7.73 -9.54 -6.61
C LYS A 36 6.31 -9.26 -6.13
N ASN A 37 5.66 -8.25 -6.68
CA ASN A 37 4.31 -7.87 -6.30
C ASN A 37 3.30 -8.83 -6.94
N ARG A 38 2.91 -9.86 -6.19
CA ARG A 38 1.93 -10.87 -6.59
C ARG A 38 0.80 -10.93 -5.55
N SER A 39 -0.31 -11.55 -5.92
CA SER A 39 -1.44 -11.78 -5.00
C SER A 39 -1.09 -12.87 -3.98
N HIS A 40 -0.43 -12.47 -2.90
CA HIS A 40 -0.05 -13.38 -1.82
C HIS A 40 -1.25 -13.69 -0.92
N ARG A 41 -1.41 -14.95 -0.53
CA ARG A 41 -2.52 -15.43 0.32
C ARG A 41 -2.06 -16.28 1.49
N GLY A 42 -0.75 -16.39 1.67
CA GLY A 42 -0.11 -17.01 2.82
C GLY A 42 1.13 -16.21 3.19
N TYR A 43 1.37 -16.05 4.46
CA TYR A 43 2.39 -15.17 5.04
C TYR A 43 3.19 -15.92 6.11
N ASP A 44 4.38 -15.40 6.44
CA ASP A 44 5.18 -15.89 7.54
C ASP A 44 4.61 -15.38 8.86
N ALA A 45 4.00 -16.27 9.65
CA ALA A 45 3.41 -15.93 10.94
C ALA A 45 4.45 -15.45 11.98
N ASN A 46 5.74 -15.75 11.79
CA ASN A 46 6.82 -15.31 12.69
C ASN A 46 7.28 -13.88 12.39
N PHE A 47 6.95 -13.34 11.23
CA PHE A 47 7.29 -11.98 10.86
C PHE A 47 6.20 -11.01 11.30
N ILE A 48 6.52 -10.09 12.21
CA ILE A 48 5.58 -9.08 12.70
C ILE A 48 5.77 -7.78 11.92
N VAL A 49 4.71 -7.36 11.23
CA VAL A 49 4.68 -6.07 10.54
C VAL A 49 4.57 -4.95 11.57
N ARG A 50 5.42 -3.92 11.43
CA ARG A 50 5.47 -2.78 12.34
C ARG A 50 4.71 -1.58 11.79
N GLU A 51 4.31 -0.70 12.69
CA GLU A 51 3.58 0.52 12.34
C GLU A 51 4.36 1.43 11.38
N ASP A 52 5.67 1.58 11.58
CA ASP A 52 6.52 2.40 10.70
C ASP A 52 6.53 1.88 9.25
N GLN A 53 6.45 0.56 9.06
CA GLN A 53 6.35 -0.06 7.74
C GLN A 53 5.00 0.26 7.07
N LEU A 54 3.88 0.13 7.79
CA LEU A 54 2.56 0.50 7.25
C LEU A 54 2.47 2.00 6.94
N ARG A 55 2.99 2.86 7.82
CA ARG A 55 3.06 4.31 7.57
C ARG A 55 3.87 4.62 6.32
N ARG A 56 5.01 3.95 6.11
CA ARG A 56 5.82 4.10 4.90
C ARG A 56 5.09 3.67 3.64
N ILE A 57 4.32 2.58 3.70
CA ILE A 57 3.49 2.12 2.59
C ILE A 57 2.41 3.14 2.26
N ILE A 58 1.68 3.64 3.27
CA ILE A 58 0.63 4.63 3.09
C ILE A 58 1.18 5.95 2.55
N ALA A 59 2.37 6.37 2.99
CA ALA A 59 2.97 7.65 2.60
C ALA A 59 3.25 7.79 1.09
N VAL A 60 3.24 6.71 0.31
CA VAL A 60 3.37 6.77 -1.15
C VAL A 60 2.23 7.58 -1.79
N ASN A 61 1.06 7.61 -1.15
CA ASN A 61 -0.12 8.32 -1.65
C ASN A 61 0.09 9.84 -1.75
N ALA A 62 1.03 10.42 -1.03
CA ALA A 62 1.41 11.83 -1.19
C ALA A 62 2.23 12.12 -2.47
N LYS A 63 2.59 11.08 -3.24
CA LYS A 63 3.48 11.18 -4.42
C LYS A 63 2.83 10.70 -5.71
N ILE A 64 1.61 10.21 -5.66
CA ILE A 64 0.89 9.65 -6.80
C ILE A 64 -0.23 10.60 -7.26
N PRO A 65 -0.64 10.53 -8.54
CA PRO A 65 -1.74 11.35 -9.03
C PRO A 65 -3.08 10.91 -8.44
N SER A 66 -4.02 11.86 -8.38
CA SER A 66 -5.43 11.62 -8.06
C SER A 66 -6.28 12.39 -9.06
N ALA A 67 -7.42 11.84 -9.45
CA ALA A 67 -8.35 12.46 -10.39
C ALA A 67 -8.76 13.83 -9.87
N ARG A 68 -8.61 14.88 -10.71
CA ARG A 68 -8.88 16.28 -10.35
C ARG A 68 -8.18 16.75 -9.07
N ASN A 69 -7.13 16.06 -8.64
CA ASN A 69 -6.44 16.30 -7.38
C ASN A 69 -7.36 16.27 -6.15
N GLN A 70 -8.41 15.46 -6.17
CA GLN A 70 -9.41 15.40 -5.10
C GLN A 70 -8.89 14.76 -3.82
N GLN A 71 -7.95 13.80 -3.93
CA GLN A 71 -7.29 13.15 -2.79
C GLN A 71 -8.27 12.63 -1.73
N VAL A 72 -9.34 11.99 -2.18
CA VAL A 72 -10.46 11.56 -1.33
C VAL A 72 -10.18 10.32 -0.48
N LEU A 73 -9.10 9.58 -0.78
CA LEU A 73 -8.81 8.34 -0.06
C LEU A 73 -8.26 8.59 1.35
N ARG A 74 -8.67 7.73 2.28
CA ARG A 74 -8.23 7.70 3.67
C ARG A 74 -7.77 6.30 4.03
N PHE A 75 -6.83 6.19 4.94
CA PHE A 75 -6.16 4.93 5.23
C PHE A 75 -6.16 4.64 6.72
N ARG A 76 -6.66 3.46 7.12
CA ARG A 76 -6.63 2.95 8.48
C ARG A 76 -5.64 1.77 8.53
N PRO A 77 -4.43 1.95 9.09
CA PRO A 77 -3.53 0.83 9.33
C PRO A 77 -4.09 -0.06 10.45
N VAL A 78 -3.97 -1.37 10.29
CA VAL A 78 -4.38 -2.39 11.26
C VAL A 78 -3.17 -3.25 11.58
N LEU A 79 -2.84 -3.38 12.84
CA LEU A 79 -1.72 -4.17 13.34
C LEU A 79 -2.21 -5.43 14.10
N SER A 80 -1.29 -6.29 14.47
CA SER A 80 -1.55 -7.61 15.06
C SER A 80 -2.64 -7.66 16.14
N GLY A 81 -2.75 -6.63 16.99
CA GLY A 81 -3.78 -6.56 18.05
C GLY A 81 -5.23 -6.42 17.52
N GLU A 82 -5.42 -5.99 16.29
CA GLU A 82 -6.74 -5.77 15.69
C GLU A 82 -7.02 -6.67 14.47
N VAL A 83 -6.05 -7.47 14.04
CA VAL A 83 -6.11 -8.29 12.83
C VAL A 83 -7.32 -9.22 12.81
N GLN A 84 -7.70 -9.81 13.94
CA GLN A 84 -8.84 -10.72 14.05
C GLN A 84 -10.17 -10.02 13.66
N LYS A 85 -10.30 -8.73 13.93
CA LYS A 85 -11.48 -7.94 13.51
C LYS A 85 -11.62 -7.85 11.99
N VAL A 86 -10.49 -7.84 11.27
CA VAL A 86 -10.50 -7.87 9.80
C VAL A 86 -10.77 -9.29 9.30
N LEU A 87 -10.03 -10.28 9.82
CA LEU A 87 -10.14 -11.68 9.38
C LEU A 87 -11.55 -12.24 9.49
N ALA A 88 -12.31 -11.82 10.51
CA ALA A 88 -13.69 -12.25 10.71
C ALA A 88 -14.66 -11.78 9.58
N HIS A 89 -14.29 -10.78 8.80
CA HIS A 89 -15.19 -10.12 7.86
C HIS A 89 -14.67 -10.08 6.41
N ILE A 90 -13.53 -10.72 6.12
CA ILE A 90 -12.98 -10.83 4.76
C ILE A 90 -13.21 -12.23 4.19
N ARG A 91 -13.18 -12.34 2.86
CA ARG A 91 -13.19 -13.60 2.13
C ARG A 91 -12.00 -13.66 1.20
N LEU A 92 -11.03 -14.52 1.51
CA LEU A 92 -9.90 -14.77 0.64
C LEU A 92 -10.20 -15.94 -0.30
N GLY A 93 -9.69 -15.85 -1.54
CA GLY A 93 -9.73 -16.96 -2.48
C GLY A 93 -11.10 -17.26 -3.11
N GLY A 94 -11.94 -16.24 -3.34
CA GLY A 94 -13.27 -16.44 -3.96
C GLY A 94 -13.26 -17.23 -5.29
N ALA A 95 -12.16 -17.15 -6.06
CA ALA A 95 -11.93 -17.98 -7.27
C ALA A 95 -11.43 -19.41 -6.95
N LEU A 96 -11.18 -19.73 -5.69
CA LEU A 96 -10.63 -21.01 -5.21
C LEU A 96 -11.47 -21.53 -4.04
N PRO A 97 -12.78 -21.79 -4.22
CA PRO A 97 -13.70 -22.09 -3.12
C PRO A 97 -13.38 -23.40 -2.37
N HIS A 98 -12.58 -24.28 -2.98
CA HIS A 98 -12.10 -25.51 -2.37
C HIS A 98 -10.92 -25.29 -1.42
N LEU A 99 -10.31 -24.11 -1.43
CA LEU A 99 -9.26 -23.72 -0.50
C LEU A 99 -9.86 -22.82 0.58
N HIS A 100 -9.73 -23.24 1.82
CA HIS A 100 -10.06 -22.41 2.99
C HIS A 100 -8.89 -21.48 3.30
N LEU A 101 -8.90 -20.27 2.73
CA LEU A 101 -7.82 -19.29 2.86
C LEU A 101 -8.16 -18.23 3.92
N PRO A 102 -7.15 -17.74 4.69
CA PRO A 102 -5.75 -18.17 4.67
C PRO A 102 -5.60 -19.59 5.25
N LEU A 103 -4.55 -20.31 4.80
CA LEU A 103 -4.25 -21.60 5.42
C LEU A 103 -3.83 -21.37 6.88
N PRO A 104 -4.19 -22.29 7.80
CA PRO A 104 -3.83 -22.18 9.22
C PRO A 104 -2.32 -21.96 9.42
N GLY A 105 -1.96 -20.95 10.22
CA GLY A 105 -0.58 -20.58 10.47
C GLY A 105 0.07 -19.73 9.39
N THR A 106 -0.69 -19.32 8.36
CA THR A 106 -0.21 -18.39 7.32
C THR A 106 -1.07 -17.14 7.23
N GLU A 107 -1.77 -16.79 8.30
CA GLU A 107 -2.64 -15.61 8.35
C GLU A 107 -1.81 -14.34 8.27
N PRO A 108 -2.33 -13.29 7.57
CA PRO A 108 -1.70 -11.99 7.60
C PRO A 108 -1.79 -11.38 9.01
N ASN A 109 -0.80 -10.61 9.40
CA ASN A 109 -0.74 -9.97 10.72
C ASN A 109 -0.82 -8.44 10.66
N ALA A 110 -1.13 -7.89 9.50
CA ALA A 110 -1.39 -6.47 9.30
C ALA A 110 -2.28 -6.24 8.09
N PHE A 111 -3.04 -5.14 8.12
CA PHE A 111 -3.88 -4.70 7.01
C PHE A 111 -3.83 -3.18 6.85
N ILE A 112 -4.25 -2.69 5.70
CA ILE A 112 -4.57 -1.28 5.46
C ILE A 112 -5.99 -1.23 4.90
N ILE A 113 -6.92 -0.65 5.66
CA ILE A 113 -8.27 -0.39 5.18
C ILE A 113 -8.24 0.93 4.42
N VAL A 114 -8.67 0.91 3.17
CA VAL A 114 -8.76 2.09 2.31
C VAL A 114 -10.21 2.55 2.26
N CYS A 115 -10.47 3.78 2.68
CA CYS A 115 -11.78 4.39 2.71
C CYS A 115 -11.84 5.57 1.74
N SER A 116 -13.04 6.03 1.41
CA SER A 116 -13.25 7.26 0.63
C SER A 116 -14.12 8.26 1.37
N THR A 117 -13.75 9.54 1.33
CA THR A 117 -14.57 10.66 1.83
C THR A 117 -15.65 11.10 0.84
N ALA A 118 -15.59 10.61 -0.39
CA ALA A 118 -16.58 10.84 -1.44
C ALA A 118 -17.33 9.54 -1.76
N ALA A 119 -18.52 9.68 -2.32
CA ALA A 119 -19.26 8.54 -2.84
C ALA A 119 -18.44 7.81 -3.92
N GLU A 120 -18.54 6.49 -3.94
CA GLU A 120 -17.88 5.64 -4.94
C GLU A 120 -18.35 6.01 -6.34
N ASP A 121 -17.44 6.37 -7.21
CA ASP A 121 -17.65 6.65 -8.63
C ASP A 121 -16.43 6.17 -9.44
N ARG A 122 -16.53 6.30 -10.76
CA ARG A 122 -15.46 5.89 -11.67
C ARG A 122 -14.10 6.52 -11.34
N TYR A 123 -14.06 7.76 -10.86
CA TYR A 123 -12.81 8.45 -10.57
C TYR A 123 -12.22 7.99 -9.24
N VAL A 124 -13.08 7.74 -8.25
CA VAL A 124 -12.69 7.11 -6.98
C VAL A 124 -12.11 5.72 -7.24
N ASP A 125 -12.72 4.91 -8.12
CA ASP A 125 -12.21 3.58 -8.48
C ASP A 125 -10.84 3.63 -9.16
N ILE A 126 -10.64 4.62 -10.06
CA ILE A 126 -9.33 4.83 -10.70
C ILE A 126 -8.28 5.20 -9.65
N ASP A 127 -8.57 6.14 -8.77
CA ASP A 127 -7.67 6.57 -7.69
C ASP A 127 -7.37 5.42 -6.74
N LEU A 128 -8.37 4.60 -6.40
CA LEU A 128 -8.24 3.41 -5.58
C LEU A 128 -7.26 2.40 -6.18
N GLY A 129 -7.39 2.13 -7.49
CA GLY A 129 -6.48 1.24 -8.22
C GLY A 129 -5.04 1.76 -8.25
N ILE A 130 -4.85 3.06 -8.53
CA ILE A 130 -3.53 3.72 -8.53
C ILE A 130 -2.91 3.64 -7.13
N SER A 131 -3.67 3.96 -6.09
CA SER A 131 -3.25 3.92 -4.70
C SER A 131 -2.86 2.52 -4.26
N ALA A 132 -3.73 1.54 -4.47
CA ALA A 132 -3.50 0.14 -4.09
C ALA A 132 -2.23 -0.42 -4.74
N GLN A 133 -2.07 -0.26 -6.06
CA GLN A 133 -0.88 -0.72 -6.77
C GLN A 133 0.39 -0.03 -6.26
N SER A 134 0.34 1.27 -6.01
CA SER A 134 1.50 2.02 -5.51
C SER A 134 1.90 1.57 -4.11
N MET A 135 0.93 1.35 -3.22
CA MET A 135 1.17 0.83 -1.87
C MET A 135 1.75 -0.58 -1.89
N LEU A 136 1.25 -1.48 -2.74
CA LEU A 136 1.77 -2.84 -2.87
C LEU A 136 3.19 -2.87 -3.46
N LEU A 137 3.52 -1.96 -4.40
CA LEU A 137 4.90 -1.80 -4.89
C LEU A 137 5.82 -1.27 -3.80
N GLN A 138 5.37 -0.31 -2.98
CA GLN A 138 6.13 0.18 -1.83
C GLN A 138 6.33 -0.93 -0.78
N ALA A 139 5.32 -1.78 -0.55
CA ALA A 139 5.45 -2.95 0.30
C ALA A 139 6.54 -3.89 -0.24
N ALA A 140 6.49 -4.23 -1.54
CA ALA A 140 7.49 -5.09 -2.18
C ALA A 140 8.92 -4.51 -2.11
N GLU A 141 9.07 -3.17 -2.19
CA GLU A 141 10.36 -2.50 -2.03
C GLU A 141 10.96 -2.71 -0.65
N ILE A 142 10.14 -2.69 0.40
CA ILE A 142 10.59 -2.88 1.78
C ILE A 142 10.58 -4.33 2.25
N GLY A 143 10.33 -5.28 1.33
CA GLY A 143 10.37 -6.72 1.59
C GLY A 143 9.08 -7.31 2.14
N LEU A 144 7.97 -6.56 2.06
CA LEU A 144 6.63 -7.04 2.39
C LEU A 144 5.86 -7.41 1.13
N ASN A 145 4.84 -8.25 1.30
CA ASN A 145 3.93 -8.61 0.23
C ASN A 145 2.49 -8.54 0.73
N GLY A 146 1.57 -8.36 -0.20
CA GLY A 146 0.16 -8.22 0.12
C GLY A 146 -0.76 -8.63 -1.03
N ILE A 147 -2.02 -8.31 -0.88
CA ILE A 147 -3.08 -8.56 -1.85
C ILE A 147 -4.16 -7.49 -1.70
N CYS A 148 -4.86 -7.18 -2.80
CA CYS A 148 -6.10 -6.41 -2.76
C CYS A 148 -7.27 -7.34 -2.39
N ILE A 149 -8.04 -6.99 -1.37
CA ILE A 149 -9.21 -7.71 -0.89
C ILE A 149 -10.43 -6.82 -1.08
N GLY A 150 -11.23 -7.11 -2.11
CA GLY A 150 -12.52 -6.45 -2.35
C GLY A 150 -13.70 -7.23 -1.76
N ALA A 151 -13.49 -8.51 -1.42
CA ALA A 151 -14.56 -9.36 -0.88
C ALA A 151 -14.55 -9.32 0.66
N PHE A 152 -15.25 -8.34 1.23
CA PHE A 152 -15.42 -8.18 2.67
C PHE A 152 -16.78 -7.54 3.00
N ASP A 153 -17.21 -7.67 4.24
CA ASP A 153 -18.42 -7.02 4.76
C ASP A 153 -18.09 -5.57 5.14
N LYS A 154 -18.42 -4.63 4.23
CA LYS A 154 -18.14 -3.19 4.38
C LYS A 154 -18.72 -2.64 5.68
N GLU A 155 -19.98 -2.98 5.98
CA GLU A 155 -20.67 -2.44 7.16
C GLU A 155 -20.06 -2.95 8.46
N ARG A 156 -19.75 -4.25 8.55
CA ARG A 156 -19.07 -4.83 9.71
C ARG A 156 -17.69 -4.22 9.93
N ILE A 157 -16.89 -4.09 8.88
CA ILE A 157 -15.57 -3.44 8.98
C ILE A 157 -15.72 -2.00 9.45
N ARG A 158 -16.71 -1.26 8.92
CA ARG A 158 -16.98 0.12 9.34
C ARG A 158 -17.29 0.22 10.82
N GLN A 159 -18.15 -0.65 11.34
CA GLN A 159 -18.56 -0.70 12.75
C GLN A 159 -17.40 -1.12 13.66
N GLU A 160 -16.68 -2.20 13.32
CA GLU A 160 -15.59 -2.74 14.14
C GLU A 160 -14.44 -1.75 14.36
N PHE A 161 -14.18 -0.89 13.38
CA PHE A 161 -13.12 0.11 13.41
C PHE A 161 -13.60 1.54 13.69
N GLY A 162 -14.91 1.76 13.86
CA GLY A 162 -15.51 3.09 14.04
C GLY A 162 -15.15 4.05 12.91
N LEU A 163 -15.20 3.58 11.65
CA LEU A 163 -14.77 4.37 10.52
C LEU A 163 -15.80 5.43 10.16
N GLU A 164 -15.34 6.66 10.02
CA GLU A 164 -16.16 7.79 9.56
C GLU A 164 -16.57 7.61 8.09
N TRP A 165 -15.64 7.09 7.28
CA TRP A 165 -15.79 6.96 5.83
C TRP A 165 -16.02 5.52 5.40
N GLU A 166 -16.60 5.37 4.20
CA GLU A 166 -16.89 4.06 3.65
C GLU A 166 -15.62 3.29 3.26
N PRO A 167 -15.40 2.06 3.75
CA PRO A 167 -14.30 1.22 3.33
C PRO A 167 -14.55 0.65 1.94
N LEU A 168 -13.59 0.84 1.02
CA LEU A 168 -13.68 0.40 -0.37
C LEU A 168 -12.78 -0.79 -0.68
N LEU A 169 -11.64 -0.89 -0.01
CA LEU A 169 -10.64 -1.93 -0.26
C LEU A 169 -9.85 -2.23 1.01
N ILE A 170 -9.36 -3.46 1.13
CA ILE A 170 -8.40 -3.86 2.17
C ILE A 170 -7.14 -4.40 1.49
N LEU A 171 -5.98 -3.99 1.97
CA LEU A 171 -4.66 -4.48 1.54
C LEU A 171 -4.02 -5.28 2.65
#